data_a3f66ae35e461241f68d773e123eb08c
#
_entry.id   a3f66ae35e461241f68d773e123eb08c
#
_cell.length_a   1.000
_cell.length_b   1.000
_cell.length_c   1.000
_cell.angle_alpha   90.00
_cell.angle_beta   90.00
_cell.angle_gamma   90.00
#
_symmetry.space_group_name_H-M   'P 1'
#
loop_
_entity.id
_entity.type
_entity.pdbx_description
1 polymer ?
#
loop_
_entity_poly.entity_id
_entity_poly.type
_entity_poly.pdbx_seq_one_letter_code
_entity_poly.pdbx_strand_id
1 'polypeptide(L)'
;MRYFIHIGYHGTKYSGWQKHPGVLNIQEVLETALSGLLKTPIYIIGCGRTDAQVHASQFFFHLDVEQEWKFDLFFRLNKILPDDIAVFDIIPMEGLPHARFDAIQRSYDYFIHTYKDPFLSEYSSLYLEKNWDLDKMKAAVALLPLYTDYRGFCKSPDRNEHTICNISSATLYVDESGDKLRFQISANRFLSKMIRIIMGRLLDIGRGKMSVEEFESYLISKETPAIIIPAYPQGLYLSKVTYPYLDLPPRNTFSSVLQNRVDSGWIAI
;
A
#
# COMPACT_ATOMS: atom_id res chain seq x y z
N MET A 1 5.07 20.18 -20.17
CA MET A 1 4.95 18.75 -20.52
C MET A 1 4.77 17.97 -19.23
N ARG A 2 3.86 17.00 -19.20
CA ARG A 2 3.62 16.15 -18.02
C ARG A 2 4.29 14.79 -18.19
N TYR A 3 4.90 14.32 -17.10
CA TYR A 3 5.47 12.97 -17.01
C TYR A 3 4.88 12.23 -15.82
N PHE A 4 4.57 10.94 -16.00
CA PHE A 4 4.36 10.01 -14.92
C PHE A 4 5.67 9.30 -14.61
N ILE A 5 6.01 9.23 -13.34
CA ILE A 5 7.18 8.50 -12.87
C ILE A 5 6.70 7.29 -12.08
N HIS A 6 7.09 6.10 -12.54
CA HIS A 6 6.84 4.82 -11.88
C HIS A 6 7.99 4.51 -10.93
N ILE A 7 7.69 4.32 -9.68
CA ILE A 7 8.68 4.06 -8.62
C ILE A 7 8.26 2.90 -7.72
N GLY A 8 9.25 2.37 -7.00
CA GLY A 8 9.04 1.57 -5.81
C GLY A 8 9.86 2.14 -4.64
N TYR A 9 9.41 1.89 -3.42
CA TYR A 9 10.14 2.28 -2.23
C TYR A 9 9.89 1.38 -1.03
N HIS A 10 10.92 1.26 -0.21
CA HIS A 10 10.88 0.63 1.10
C HIS A 10 10.66 1.72 2.17
N GLY A 11 9.50 1.71 2.80
CA GLY A 11 9.03 2.82 3.63
C GLY A 11 9.56 2.89 5.06
N THR A 12 10.31 1.88 5.55
CA THR A 12 10.67 1.73 6.97
C THR A 12 11.31 2.98 7.59
N LYS A 13 12.16 3.69 6.85
CA LYS A 13 12.86 4.89 7.34
C LYS A 13 12.05 6.18 7.20
N TYR A 14 10.86 6.11 6.58
CA TYR A 14 10.11 7.30 6.19
C TYR A 14 8.84 7.47 7.02
N SER A 15 8.49 8.72 7.27
CA SER A 15 7.22 9.13 7.89
C SER A 15 6.04 9.09 6.90
N GLY A 16 6.13 8.25 5.87
CA GLY A 16 5.18 8.04 4.81
C GLY A 16 5.51 8.84 3.55
N TRP A 17 4.53 8.89 2.63
CA TRP A 17 4.69 9.60 1.36
C TRP A 17 4.73 11.11 1.52
N GLN A 18 3.71 11.69 2.19
CA GLN A 18 3.41 13.11 2.17
C GLN A 18 4.48 13.95 2.86
N LYS A 19 4.90 15.03 2.21
CA LYS A 19 5.81 16.01 2.77
C LYS A 19 5.23 16.70 4.01
N HIS A 20 5.99 16.67 5.09
CA HIS A 20 5.73 17.38 6.34
C HIS A 20 7.03 17.96 6.90
N PRO A 21 7.01 19.18 7.46
CA PRO A 21 8.21 19.79 8.03
C PRO A 21 8.82 18.96 9.15
N GLY A 22 10.15 18.84 9.15
CA GLY A 22 10.91 18.24 10.24
C GLY A 22 10.93 16.72 10.28
N VAL A 23 10.37 16.02 9.29
CA VAL A 23 10.40 14.56 9.20
C VAL A 23 10.79 14.09 7.80
N LEU A 24 11.57 13.01 7.73
CA LEU A 24 11.95 12.40 6.48
C LEU A 24 10.74 11.73 5.80
N ASN A 25 10.48 12.05 4.56
CA ASN A 25 9.37 11.51 3.77
C ASN A 25 9.76 11.30 2.31
N ILE A 26 9.04 10.42 1.61
CA ILE A 26 9.37 10.03 0.22
C ILE A 26 9.25 11.22 -0.75
N GLN A 27 8.18 12.00 -0.61
CA GLN A 27 7.91 13.13 -1.52
C GLN A 27 9.03 14.16 -1.50
N GLU A 28 9.53 14.53 -0.33
CA GLU A 28 10.60 15.53 -0.20
C GLU A 28 11.93 15.05 -0.75
N VAL A 29 12.27 13.77 -0.55
CA VAL A 29 13.47 13.16 -1.13
C VAL A 29 13.43 13.24 -2.65
N LEU A 30 12.30 12.87 -3.26
CA LEU A 30 12.12 12.91 -4.72
C LEU A 30 12.10 14.35 -5.25
N GLU A 31 11.39 15.27 -4.61
CA GLU A 31 11.37 16.69 -5.01
C GLU A 31 12.76 17.31 -4.95
N THR A 32 13.54 16.99 -3.91
CA THR A 32 14.91 17.49 -3.75
C THR A 32 15.84 16.94 -4.84
N ALA A 33 15.78 15.63 -5.12
CA ALA A 33 16.56 14.99 -6.15
C ALA A 33 16.24 15.54 -7.55
N LEU A 34 14.95 15.62 -7.89
CA LEU A 34 14.49 16.16 -9.18
C LEU A 34 14.87 17.63 -9.35
N SER A 35 14.63 18.47 -8.32
CA SER A 35 14.97 19.89 -8.38
C SER A 35 16.48 20.11 -8.54
N GLY A 36 17.30 19.28 -7.88
CA GLY A 36 18.76 19.31 -8.01
C GLY A 36 19.25 18.95 -9.42
N LEU A 37 18.63 17.95 -10.07
CA LEU A 37 19.00 17.53 -11.43
C LEU A 37 18.48 18.48 -12.50
N LEU A 38 17.24 18.91 -12.38
CA LEU A 38 16.58 19.77 -13.38
C LEU A 38 16.89 21.26 -13.19
N LYS A 39 17.56 21.63 -12.08
CA LYS A 39 17.96 23.01 -11.77
C LYS A 39 16.81 24.00 -11.68
N THR A 40 15.62 23.51 -11.35
CA THR A 40 14.41 24.30 -11.11
C THR A 40 13.59 23.64 -10.00
N PRO A 41 12.82 24.39 -9.20
CA PRO A 41 11.94 23.80 -8.20
C PRO A 41 10.93 22.85 -8.87
N ILE A 42 10.89 21.60 -8.45
CA ILE A 42 9.97 20.58 -8.93
C ILE A 42 9.03 20.20 -7.79
N TYR A 43 7.75 20.21 -8.09
CA TYR A 43 6.68 19.73 -7.22
C TYR A 43 6.06 18.49 -7.84
N ILE A 44 5.81 17.48 -7.01
CA ILE A 44 5.25 16.22 -7.48
C ILE A 44 3.92 15.91 -6.81
N ILE A 45 3.05 15.23 -7.55
CA ILE A 45 1.74 14.78 -7.04
C ILE A 45 1.66 13.27 -7.18
N GLY A 46 1.62 12.57 -6.03
CA GLY A 46 1.55 11.12 -5.98
C GLY A 46 0.15 10.55 -6.24
N CYS A 47 0.09 9.29 -6.67
CA CYS A 47 -1.15 8.54 -6.91
C CYS A 47 -1.98 8.29 -5.64
N GLY A 48 -1.39 8.52 -4.47
CA GLY A 48 -2.00 8.34 -3.17
C GLY A 48 -1.07 8.79 -2.06
N ARG A 49 -1.40 8.38 -0.85
CA ARG A 49 -0.55 8.57 0.34
C ARG A 49 -0.38 7.24 1.03
N THR A 50 0.82 6.95 1.48
CA THR A 50 1.11 5.85 2.39
C THR A 50 1.42 6.40 3.78
N ASP A 51 1.04 5.67 4.82
CA ASP A 51 1.39 5.99 6.21
C ASP A 51 2.90 5.80 6.46
N ALA A 52 3.38 6.27 7.60
CA ALA A 52 4.74 5.98 8.07
C ALA A 52 5.04 4.48 8.05
N GLN A 53 6.23 4.11 7.58
CA GLN A 53 6.75 2.75 7.46
C GLN A 53 5.99 1.84 6.48
N VAL A 54 5.05 2.35 5.71
CA VAL A 54 4.34 1.60 4.66
C VAL A 54 5.12 1.66 3.36
N HIS A 55 5.21 0.53 2.66
CA HIS A 55 5.96 0.37 1.42
C HIS A 55 5.11 0.58 0.18
N ALA A 56 5.77 0.70 -0.96
CA ALA A 56 5.13 0.58 -2.26
C ALA A 56 6.05 -0.16 -3.24
N SER A 57 5.54 -1.22 -3.85
CA SER A 57 6.24 -1.88 -4.95
C SER A 57 5.83 -1.32 -6.30
N GLN A 58 4.69 -0.64 -6.35
CA GLN A 58 4.29 0.18 -7.47
C GLN A 58 3.65 1.45 -6.96
N PHE A 59 4.22 2.58 -7.33
CA PHE A 59 3.70 3.90 -7.03
C PHE A 59 3.93 4.82 -8.21
N PHE A 60 2.99 5.69 -8.49
CA PHE A 60 3.14 6.70 -9.54
C PHE A 60 3.02 8.09 -8.95
N PHE A 61 3.81 8.99 -9.48
CA PHE A 61 3.57 10.41 -9.31
C PHE A 61 3.71 11.13 -10.65
N HIS A 62 3.11 12.30 -10.78
CA HIS A 62 3.37 13.15 -11.94
C HIS A 62 4.11 14.41 -11.54
N LEU A 63 4.81 14.94 -12.51
CA LEU A 63 5.43 16.26 -12.49
C LEU A 63 5.23 16.96 -13.83
N ASP A 64 5.28 18.28 -13.78
CA ASP A 64 5.23 19.13 -14.97
C ASP A 64 6.58 19.83 -15.16
N VAL A 65 7.06 19.86 -16.39
CA VAL A 65 8.26 20.59 -16.78
C VAL A 65 7.97 21.51 -17.97
N GLU A 66 8.62 22.67 -18.01
CA GLU A 66 8.49 23.62 -19.12
C GLU A 66 9.30 23.15 -20.34
N GLN A 67 10.48 22.59 -20.09
CA GLN A 67 11.40 22.12 -21.12
C GLN A 67 11.85 20.70 -20.83
N GLU A 68 12.00 19.93 -21.89
CA GLU A 68 12.56 18.58 -21.80
C GLU A 68 14.06 18.66 -21.46
N TRP A 69 14.49 17.72 -20.61
CA TRP A 69 15.91 17.57 -20.25
C TRP A 69 16.69 16.88 -21.36
N LYS A 70 18.00 17.21 -21.48
CA LYS A 70 18.90 16.70 -22.52
C LYS A 70 19.88 15.63 -22.00
N PHE A 71 19.52 14.89 -20.97
CA PHE A 71 20.36 13.87 -20.35
C PHE A 71 19.51 12.68 -19.90
N ASP A 72 20.15 11.56 -19.58
CA ASP A 72 19.45 10.41 -19.03
C ASP A 72 19.01 10.66 -17.57
N LEU A 73 17.78 11.16 -17.41
CA LEU A 73 17.17 11.45 -16.09
C LEU A 73 16.94 10.17 -15.31
N PHE A 74 16.55 9.07 -15.97
CA PHE A 74 16.32 7.77 -15.34
C PHE A 74 17.58 7.26 -14.64
N PHE A 75 18.70 7.23 -15.36
CA PHE A 75 19.98 6.80 -14.82
C PHE A 75 20.43 7.70 -13.66
N ARG A 76 20.35 9.03 -13.86
CA ARG A 76 20.82 9.98 -12.85
C ARG A 76 19.99 9.94 -11.57
N LEU A 77 18.65 9.82 -11.68
CA LEU A 77 17.79 9.69 -10.51
C LEU A 77 18.13 8.44 -9.70
N ASN A 78 18.21 7.28 -10.36
CA ASN A 78 18.57 6.03 -9.67
C ASN A 78 19.97 6.05 -9.06
N LYS A 79 20.86 6.93 -9.56
CA LYS A 79 22.22 7.06 -9.01
C LYS A 79 22.29 7.95 -7.76
N ILE A 80 21.40 8.92 -7.60
CA ILE A 80 21.42 9.87 -6.47
C ILE A 80 20.37 9.56 -5.40
N LEU A 81 19.31 8.82 -5.75
CA LEU A 81 18.33 8.38 -4.77
C LEU A 81 18.94 7.36 -3.81
N PRO A 82 18.48 7.33 -2.56
CA PRO A 82 18.90 6.28 -1.62
C PRO A 82 18.41 4.90 -2.10
N ASP A 83 19.09 3.84 -1.66
CA ASP A 83 18.85 2.45 -2.11
C ASP A 83 17.42 1.95 -1.85
N ASP A 84 16.69 2.61 -0.96
CA ASP A 84 15.32 2.27 -0.59
C ASP A 84 14.25 2.98 -1.46
N ILE A 85 14.66 3.74 -2.49
CA ILE A 85 13.78 4.34 -3.50
C ILE A 85 14.35 4.08 -4.90
N ALA A 86 13.56 3.45 -5.77
CA ALA A 86 13.95 3.18 -7.16
C ALA A 86 12.95 3.77 -8.15
N VAL A 87 13.45 4.37 -9.22
CA VAL A 87 12.67 4.74 -10.41
C VAL A 87 12.69 3.57 -11.38
N PHE A 88 11.52 3.18 -11.85
CA PHE A 88 11.35 2.07 -12.80
C PHE A 88 11.07 2.55 -14.21
N ASP A 89 10.29 3.62 -14.35
CA ASP A 89 9.94 4.20 -15.66
C ASP A 89 9.73 5.71 -15.55
N ILE A 90 10.01 6.42 -16.64
CA ILE A 90 9.67 7.84 -16.85
C ILE A 90 8.83 7.91 -18.13
N ILE A 91 7.56 8.26 -18.00
CA ILE A 91 6.56 8.11 -19.05
C ILE A 91 6.06 9.49 -19.43
N PRO A 92 6.31 9.94 -20.69
CA PRO A 92 5.68 11.16 -21.18
C PRO A 92 4.18 10.92 -21.33
N MET A 93 3.37 11.88 -20.91
CA MET A 93 1.92 11.77 -20.95
C MET A 93 1.32 12.76 -21.93
N GLU A 94 0.37 12.29 -22.71
CA GLU A 94 -0.46 13.17 -23.54
C GLU A 94 -1.51 13.87 -22.67
N GLY A 95 -1.75 15.15 -22.94
CA GLY A 95 -2.66 15.95 -22.14
C GLY A 95 -2.13 16.25 -20.73
N LEU A 96 -3.03 16.30 -19.77
CA LEU A 96 -2.72 16.59 -18.35
C LEU A 96 -3.37 15.56 -17.40
N PRO A 97 -3.13 14.26 -17.58
CA PRO A 97 -3.70 13.25 -16.72
C PRO A 97 -3.17 13.39 -15.26
N HIS A 98 -4.00 13.04 -14.29
CA HIS A 98 -3.70 13.28 -12.89
C HIS A 98 -3.40 11.97 -12.13
N ALA A 99 -2.18 11.79 -11.63
CA ALA A 99 -1.75 10.54 -10.99
C ALA A 99 -2.68 10.07 -9.85
N ARG A 100 -3.31 10.97 -9.10
CA ARG A 100 -4.19 10.62 -7.99
C ARG A 100 -5.64 10.40 -8.41
N PHE A 101 -6.19 11.31 -9.22
CA PHE A 101 -7.63 11.35 -9.49
C PHE A 101 -8.03 10.41 -10.61
N ASP A 102 -7.14 10.13 -11.56
CA ASP A 102 -7.44 9.23 -12.66
C ASP A 102 -7.14 7.75 -12.34
N ALA A 103 -6.53 7.47 -11.19
CA ALA A 103 -6.33 6.10 -10.74
C ALA A 103 -7.68 5.49 -10.34
N ILE A 104 -8.12 4.49 -11.10
CA ILE A 104 -9.41 3.83 -10.95
C ILE A 104 -9.40 2.70 -9.90
N GLN A 105 -8.22 2.12 -9.64
CA GLN A 105 -8.06 1.06 -8.63
C GLN A 105 -6.69 1.13 -7.98
N ARG A 106 -6.63 0.72 -6.72
CA ARG A 106 -5.40 0.45 -5.98
C ARG A 106 -5.49 -0.91 -5.33
N SER A 107 -4.41 -1.66 -5.40
CA SER A 107 -4.27 -2.95 -4.73
C SER A 107 -3.18 -2.88 -3.67
N TYR A 108 -3.42 -3.50 -2.56
CA TYR A 108 -2.48 -3.60 -1.46
C TYR A 108 -2.29 -5.05 -1.07
N ASP A 109 -1.07 -5.35 -0.63
CA ASP A 109 -0.72 -6.60 0.00
C ASP A 109 -0.25 -6.34 1.43
N TYR A 110 -0.66 -7.20 2.36
CA TYR A 110 -0.21 -7.16 3.75
C TYR A 110 0.39 -8.51 4.12
N PHE A 111 1.68 -8.50 4.47
CA PHE A 111 2.43 -9.71 4.80
C PHE A 111 2.64 -9.87 6.29
N ILE A 112 2.48 -11.12 6.75
CA ILE A 112 2.71 -11.56 8.13
C ILE A 112 3.65 -12.75 8.14
N HIS A 113 4.49 -12.84 9.17
CA HIS A 113 5.21 -14.04 9.53
C HIS A 113 5.03 -14.34 11.02
N THR A 114 5.06 -15.62 11.40
CA THR A 114 4.72 -16.10 12.75
C THR A 114 5.92 -16.54 13.57
N TYR A 115 7.12 -16.45 13.02
CA TYR A 115 8.38 -16.76 13.71
C TYR A 115 9.36 -15.59 13.58
N LYS A 116 10.27 -15.48 14.55
CA LYS A 116 11.27 -14.40 14.52
C LYS A 116 12.28 -14.66 13.41
N ASP A 117 12.36 -13.76 12.45
CA ASP A 117 13.29 -13.79 11.33
C ASP A 117 13.89 -12.38 11.14
N PRO A 118 15.22 -12.20 11.34
CA PRO A 118 15.85 -10.89 11.20
C PRO A 118 15.82 -10.34 9.75
N PHE A 119 15.67 -11.22 8.74
CA PHE A 119 15.60 -10.81 7.34
C PHE A 119 14.20 -10.38 6.91
N LEU A 120 13.17 -10.74 7.66
CA LEU A 120 11.78 -10.36 7.37
C LEU A 120 11.31 -9.15 8.19
N SER A 121 12.05 -8.74 9.22
CA SER A 121 11.58 -7.75 10.21
C SER A 121 11.17 -6.39 9.62
N GLU A 122 11.76 -5.99 8.50
CA GLU A 122 11.44 -4.74 7.80
C GLU A 122 10.45 -4.91 6.64
N TYR A 123 10.17 -6.15 6.22
CA TYR A 123 9.39 -6.48 5.03
C TYR A 123 8.04 -7.12 5.32
N SER A 124 7.85 -7.60 6.54
CA SER A 124 6.65 -8.32 6.96
C SER A 124 6.40 -8.06 8.44
N SER A 125 5.14 -8.09 8.85
CA SER A 125 4.78 -7.90 10.26
C SER A 125 4.89 -9.20 11.04
N LEU A 126 5.62 -9.17 12.15
CA LEU A 126 5.75 -10.31 13.05
C LEU A 126 4.56 -10.41 14.00
N TYR A 127 3.90 -11.56 14.01
CA TYR A 127 2.89 -11.94 14.97
C TYR A 127 3.17 -13.38 15.42
N LEU A 128 3.57 -13.59 16.67
CA LEU A 128 4.08 -14.88 17.16
C LEU A 128 3.01 -15.95 17.41
N GLU A 129 1.76 -15.65 17.17
CA GLU A 129 0.68 -16.63 17.25
C GLU A 129 0.79 -17.68 16.13
N LYS A 130 0.63 -18.96 16.48
CA LYS A 130 0.74 -20.08 15.54
C LYS A 130 -0.61 -20.69 15.15
N ASN A 131 -1.63 -20.51 15.99
CA ASN A 131 -2.93 -21.17 15.80
C ASN A 131 -3.97 -20.12 15.38
N TRP A 132 -3.92 -19.72 14.11
CA TRP A 132 -4.92 -18.83 13.55
C TRP A 132 -6.18 -19.60 13.17
N ASP A 133 -7.35 -19.10 13.53
CA ASP A 133 -8.63 -19.57 12.99
C ASP A 133 -8.81 -19.00 11.55
N LEU A 134 -8.14 -19.67 10.60
CA LEU A 134 -8.11 -19.24 9.20
C LEU A 134 -9.50 -19.28 8.56
N ASP A 135 -10.36 -20.21 8.97
CA ASP A 135 -11.72 -20.32 8.43
C ASP A 135 -12.56 -19.09 8.81
N LYS A 136 -12.49 -18.63 10.06
CA LYS A 136 -13.17 -17.41 10.47
C LYS A 136 -12.56 -16.16 9.85
N MET A 137 -11.23 -16.10 9.72
CA MET A 137 -10.58 -14.99 9.01
C MET A 137 -11.05 -14.93 7.55
N LYS A 138 -11.11 -16.06 6.85
CA LYS A 138 -11.62 -16.17 5.49
C LYS A 138 -13.08 -15.73 5.38
N ALA A 139 -13.93 -16.17 6.31
CA ALA A 139 -15.34 -15.76 6.35
C ALA A 139 -15.46 -14.22 6.49
N ALA A 140 -14.68 -13.61 7.36
CA ALA A 140 -14.68 -12.15 7.53
C ALA A 140 -14.14 -11.41 6.27
N VAL A 141 -13.12 -11.95 5.60
CA VAL A 141 -12.61 -11.39 4.34
C VAL A 141 -13.65 -11.43 3.23
N ALA A 142 -14.45 -12.51 3.16
CA ALA A 142 -15.52 -12.65 2.17
C ALA A 142 -16.65 -11.61 2.32
N LEU A 143 -16.82 -11.02 3.51
CA LEU A 143 -17.78 -9.94 3.74
C LEU A 143 -17.35 -8.61 3.11
N LEU A 144 -16.05 -8.37 2.96
CA LEU A 144 -15.55 -7.06 2.53
C LEU A 144 -16.15 -6.57 1.21
N PRO A 145 -16.23 -7.35 0.12
CA PRO A 145 -16.83 -6.86 -1.13
C PRO A 145 -18.34 -6.63 -1.08
N LEU A 146 -19.02 -7.11 -0.03
CA LEU A 146 -20.50 -7.02 0.11
C LEU A 146 -20.94 -5.66 0.64
N TYR A 147 -20.05 -4.88 1.22
CA TYR A 147 -20.31 -3.58 1.83
C TYR A 147 -19.56 -2.47 1.12
N THR A 148 -20.08 -1.26 1.21
CA THR A 148 -19.47 -0.09 0.54
C THR A 148 -19.07 1.01 1.51
N ASP A 149 -19.71 1.12 2.67
CA ASP A 149 -19.40 2.16 3.64
C ASP A 149 -18.45 1.65 4.73
N TYR A 150 -17.22 2.17 4.72
CA TYR A 150 -16.14 1.75 5.61
C TYR A 150 -15.86 2.73 6.74
N ARG A 151 -16.87 3.47 7.19
CA ARG A 151 -16.73 4.44 8.28
C ARG A 151 -16.11 3.81 9.54
N GLY A 152 -16.59 2.63 9.94
CA GLY A 152 -16.06 1.87 11.09
C GLY A 152 -14.63 1.38 10.96
N PHE A 153 -14.03 1.48 9.77
CA PHE A 153 -12.65 1.08 9.46
C PHE A 153 -11.77 2.29 9.10
N CYS A 154 -12.16 3.50 9.47
CA CYS A 154 -11.41 4.72 9.22
C CYS A 154 -10.96 5.37 10.52
N LYS A 155 -9.68 5.76 10.61
CA LYS A 155 -9.16 6.44 11.83
C LYS A 155 -9.82 7.79 12.07
N SER A 156 -10.18 8.52 11.01
CA SER A 156 -10.73 9.89 11.10
C SER A 156 -11.81 10.04 10.03
N PRO A 157 -12.98 9.39 10.20
CA PRO A 157 -14.02 9.36 9.16
C PRO A 157 -14.55 10.76 8.82
N ASP A 158 -14.71 11.63 9.80
CA ASP A 158 -15.28 12.97 9.63
C ASP A 158 -14.39 13.95 8.84
N ARG A 159 -13.14 13.56 8.56
CA ARG A 159 -12.23 14.31 7.68
C ARG A 159 -12.42 13.98 6.19
N ASN A 160 -13.31 13.06 5.87
CA ASN A 160 -13.61 12.65 4.52
C ASN A 160 -14.98 13.18 4.12
N GLU A 161 -15.14 13.56 2.88
CA GLU A 161 -16.44 13.92 2.29
C GLU A 161 -17.44 12.75 2.39
N HIS A 162 -16.94 11.54 2.14
CA HIS A 162 -17.67 10.29 2.34
C HIS A 162 -16.72 9.13 2.65
N THR A 163 -17.28 8.06 3.24
CA THR A 163 -16.53 6.86 3.62
C THR A 163 -16.79 5.66 2.70
N ILE A 164 -17.34 5.92 1.53
CA ILE A 164 -17.67 4.91 0.52
C ILE A 164 -16.40 4.45 -0.19
N CYS A 165 -16.17 3.14 -0.18
CA CYS A 165 -15.11 2.45 -0.90
C CYS A 165 -15.69 1.19 -1.55
N ASN A 166 -15.43 1.00 -2.85
CA ASN A 166 -15.89 -0.18 -3.58
C ASN A 166 -14.73 -1.18 -3.65
N ILE A 167 -14.77 -2.20 -2.80
CA ILE A 167 -13.79 -3.28 -2.81
C ILE A 167 -14.14 -4.23 -3.94
N SER A 168 -13.24 -4.37 -4.91
CA SER A 168 -13.39 -5.26 -6.07
C SER A 168 -12.90 -6.67 -5.78
N SER A 169 -11.94 -6.84 -4.88
CA SER A 169 -11.44 -8.14 -4.44
C SER A 169 -10.79 -8.04 -3.07
N ALA A 170 -10.93 -9.11 -2.28
CA ALA A 170 -10.22 -9.32 -1.03
C ALA A 170 -9.94 -10.81 -0.88
N THR A 171 -8.68 -11.19 -0.60
CA THR A 171 -8.26 -12.60 -0.52
C THR A 171 -7.21 -12.76 0.57
N LEU A 172 -7.34 -13.81 1.35
CA LEU A 172 -6.34 -14.25 2.30
C LEU A 172 -5.60 -15.46 1.71
N TYR A 173 -4.29 -15.46 1.86
CA TYR A 173 -3.41 -16.54 1.43
C TYR A 173 -2.60 -17.02 2.63
N VAL A 174 -2.25 -18.28 2.62
CA VAL A 174 -1.30 -18.89 3.55
C VAL A 174 -0.20 -19.57 2.75
N ASP A 175 1.02 -19.59 3.25
CA ASP A 175 2.08 -20.39 2.63
C ASP A 175 1.95 -21.87 3.00
N GLU A 176 2.68 -22.74 2.30
CA GLU A 176 2.64 -24.19 2.50
C GLU A 176 2.99 -24.63 3.93
N SER A 177 3.80 -23.84 4.64
CA SER A 177 4.18 -24.13 6.02
C SER A 177 3.16 -23.68 7.06
N GLY A 178 2.23 -22.78 6.69
CA GLY A 178 1.31 -22.11 7.62
C GLY A 178 1.97 -21.01 8.45
N ASP A 179 3.25 -20.69 8.21
CA ASP A 179 4.01 -19.72 8.98
C ASP A 179 3.93 -18.30 8.45
N LYS A 180 3.42 -18.11 7.23
CA LYS A 180 3.26 -16.80 6.60
C LYS A 180 1.84 -16.61 6.08
N LEU A 181 1.30 -15.42 6.30
CA LEU A 181 0.01 -15.00 5.77
C LEU A 181 0.19 -13.79 4.84
N ARG A 182 -0.62 -13.73 3.80
CA ARG A 182 -0.73 -12.59 2.89
C ARG A 182 -2.20 -12.22 2.72
N PHE A 183 -2.54 -11.00 3.05
CA PHE A 183 -3.86 -10.43 2.76
C PHE A 183 -3.74 -9.48 1.58
N GLN A 184 -4.50 -9.74 0.52
CA GLN A 184 -4.56 -8.88 -0.66
C GLN A 184 -5.94 -8.23 -0.76
N ILE A 185 -5.98 -6.93 -1.05
CA ILE A 185 -7.21 -6.17 -1.19
C ILE A 185 -7.10 -5.13 -2.30
N SER A 186 -8.15 -5.02 -3.11
CA SER A 186 -8.25 -4.04 -4.20
C SER A 186 -9.53 -3.25 -4.12
N ALA A 187 -9.45 -1.93 -4.30
CA ALA A 187 -10.61 -1.04 -4.29
C ALA A 187 -10.35 0.20 -5.16
N ASN A 188 -11.42 0.93 -5.49
CA ASN A 188 -11.33 2.23 -6.15
C ASN A 188 -10.59 3.27 -5.29
N ARG A 189 -10.76 3.23 -3.96
CA ARG A 189 -10.07 4.06 -2.97
C ARG A 189 -10.01 3.39 -1.61
N PHE A 190 -9.13 3.89 -0.75
CA PHE A 190 -9.05 3.51 0.65
C PHE A 190 -9.03 4.74 1.55
N LEU A 191 -9.55 4.58 2.77
CA LEU A 191 -9.56 5.60 3.81
C LEU A 191 -8.28 5.53 4.65
N SER A 192 -8.07 6.56 5.48
CA SER A 192 -6.92 6.61 6.39
C SER A 192 -6.86 5.39 7.30
N LYS A 193 -5.75 4.66 7.22
CA LYS A 193 -5.44 3.42 7.97
C LYS A 193 -6.42 2.26 7.75
N MET A 194 -7.33 2.35 6.77
CA MET A 194 -8.41 1.38 6.55
C MET A 194 -7.89 -0.06 6.48
N ILE A 195 -6.93 -0.35 5.62
CA ILE A 195 -6.41 -1.71 5.43
C ILE A 195 -5.77 -2.24 6.72
N ARG A 196 -5.02 -1.42 7.42
CA ARG A 196 -4.38 -1.79 8.69
C ARG A 196 -5.40 -2.02 9.81
N ILE A 197 -6.52 -1.29 9.81
CA ILE A 197 -7.64 -1.51 10.74
C ILE A 197 -8.36 -2.81 10.40
N ILE A 198 -8.65 -3.07 9.12
CA ILE A 198 -9.22 -4.35 8.67
C ILE A 198 -8.30 -5.49 9.12
N MET A 199 -7.01 -5.41 8.82
CA MET A 199 -6.05 -6.45 9.18
C MET A 199 -5.95 -6.66 10.69
N GLY A 200 -5.95 -5.60 11.51
CA GLY A 200 -5.95 -5.72 12.97
C GLY A 200 -7.14 -6.51 13.49
N ARG A 201 -8.33 -6.27 12.92
CA ARG A 201 -9.55 -7.04 13.29
C ARG A 201 -9.53 -8.47 12.78
N LEU A 202 -9.02 -8.70 11.56
CA LEU A 202 -8.81 -10.07 11.06
C LEU A 202 -7.87 -10.87 11.99
N LEU A 203 -6.82 -10.24 12.50
CA LEU A 203 -5.93 -10.85 13.49
C LEU A 203 -6.66 -11.16 14.81
N ASP A 204 -7.54 -10.28 15.26
CA ASP A 204 -8.34 -10.53 16.47
C ASP A 204 -9.35 -11.66 16.26
N ILE A 205 -9.92 -11.79 15.06
CA ILE A 205 -10.76 -12.95 14.68
C ILE A 205 -9.92 -14.24 14.69
N GLY A 206 -8.76 -14.22 14.06
CA GLY A 206 -7.85 -15.37 14.02
C GLY A 206 -7.39 -15.84 15.40
N ARG A 207 -7.33 -14.92 16.38
CA ARG A 207 -7.01 -15.22 17.79
C ARG A 207 -8.24 -15.65 18.61
N GLY A 208 -9.43 -15.63 18.03
CA GLY A 208 -10.68 -15.85 18.76
C GLY A 208 -11.09 -14.72 19.71
N LYS A 209 -10.52 -13.51 19.54
CA LYS A 209 -10.84 -12.32 20.35
C LYS A 209 -12.02 -11.52 19.81
N MET A 210 -12.40 -11.76 18.56
CA MET A 210 -13.53 -11.12 17.88
C MET A 210 -14.27 -12.18 17.07
N SER A 211 -15.60 -12.12 17.03
CA SER A 211 -16.38 -12.98 16.15
C SER A 211 -16.54 -12.37 14.76
N VAL A 212 -16.94 -13.20 13.78
CA VAL A 212 -17.24 -12.72 12.42
C VAL A 212 -18.45 -11.80 12.42
N GLU A 213 -19.45 -12.09 13.25
CA GLU A 213 -20.65 -11.29 13.42
C GLU A 213 -20.35 -9.92 14.04
N GLU A 214 -19.42 -9.87 15.01
CA GLU A 214 -18.94 -8.62 15.57
C GLU A 214 -18.20 -7.77 14.52
N PHE A 215 -17.34 -8.38 13.72
CA PHE A 215 -16.68 -7.71 12.60
C PHE A 215 -17.70 -7.14 11.61
N GLU A 216 -18.71 -7.94 11.22
CA GLU A 216 -19.76 -7.52 10.31
C GLU A 216 -20.61 -6.38 10.91
N SER A 217 -20.84 -6.38 12.21
CA SER A 217 -21.58 -5.31 12.88
C SER A 217 -20.97 -3.93 12.64
N TYR A 218 -19.66 -3.81 12.54
CA TYR A 218 -18.98 -2.54 12.20
C TYR A 218 -19.16 -2.11 10.74
N LEU A 219 -19.40 -3.05 9.83
CA LEU A 219 -19.76 -2.75 8.43
C LEU A 219 -21.22 -2.26 8.33
N ILE A 220 -22.11 -2.81 9.15
CA ILE A 220 -23.54 -2.49 9.18
C ILE A 220 -23.80 -1.19 9.93
N SER A 221 -23.32 -1.07 11.16
CA SER A 221 -23.63 0.08 12.04
C SER A 221 -22.93 1.36 11.59
N LYS A 222 -21.77 1.22 10.88
CA LYS A 222 -20.94 2.35 10.47
C LYS A 222 -20.39 3.15 11.66
N GLU A 223 -20.45 2.59 12.85
CA GLU A 223 -19.93 3.22 14.06
C GLU A 223 -18.40 3.12 14.09
N THR A 224 -17.77 4.20 14.53
CA THR A 224 -16.32 4.21 14.75
C THR A 224 -16.06 3.72 16.18
N PRO A 225 -15.36 2.60 16.37
CA PRO A 225 -15.02 2.11 17.70
C PRO A 225 -14.21 3.13 18.49
N ALA A 226 -14.42 3.17 19.80
CA ALA A 226 -13.67 4.03 20.71
C ALA A 226 -12.16 3.69 20.69
N ILE A 227 -11.83 2.41 20.52
CA ILE A 227 -10.44 1.93 20.43
C ILE A 227 -10.22 1.32 19.06
N ILE A 228 -9.23 1.85 18.34
CA ILE A 228 -8.78 1.34 17.04
C ILE A 228 -7.30 0.98 17.15
N ILE A 229 -6.98 -0.30 16.99
CA ILE A 229 -5.61 -0.80 16.96
C ILE A 229 -5.29 -1.27 15.52
N PRO A 230 -4.68 -0.42 14.70
CA PRO A 230 -4.28 -0.82 13.35
C PRO A 230 -3.13 -1.83 13.42
N ALA A 231 -3.12 -2.80 12.52
CA ALA A 231 -1.97 -3.70 12.36
C ALA A 231 -0.67 -2.92 12.06
N TYR A 232 0.48 -3.54 12.32
CA TYR A 232 1.80 -2.93 12.13
C TYR A 232 2.00 -2.47 10.67
N PRO A 233 2.69 -1.34 10.42
CA PRO A 233 2.80 -0.76 9.08
C PRO A 233 3.73 -1.54 8.14
N GLN A 234 4.80 -2.15 8.64
CA GLN A 234 5.86 -2.77 7.85
C GLN A 234 5.43 -4.00 7.02
N GLY A 235 4.24 -4.52 7.26
CA GLY A 235 3.68 -5.57 6.40
C GLY A 235 2.91 -5.02 5.19
N LEU A 236 2.59 -3.72 5.15
CA LEU A 236 1.70 -3.15 4.15
C LEU A 236 2.45 -2.57 2.95
N TYR A 237 1.99 -2.94 1.77
CA TYR A 237 2.51 -2.48 0.48
C TYR A 237 1.39 -1.99 -0.43
N LEU A 238 1.54 -0.80 -1.01
CA LEU A 238 0.81 -0.46 -2.23
C LEU A 238 1.45 -1.24 -3.38
N SER A 239 0.73 -2.24 -3.90
CA SER A 239 1.29 -3.21 -4.85
C SER A 239 0.90 -2.97 -6.28
N LYS A 240 -0.26 -2.36 -6.54
CA LYS A 240 -0.68 -2.00 -7.89
C LYS A 240 -1.56 -0.75 -7.89
N VAL A 241 -1.33 0.09 -8.91
CA VAL A 241 -2.19 1.24 -9.23
C VAL A 241 -2.64 1.11 -10.68
N THR A 242 -3.94 1.13 -10.93
CA THR A 242 -4.52 0.95 -12.27
C THR A 242 -5.08 2.28 -12.79
N TYR A 243 -4.72 2.61 -14.02
CA TYR A 243 -5.24 3.74 -14.77
C TYR A 243 -5.94 3.25 -16.04
N PRO A 244 -6.96 3.97 -16.57
CA PRO A 244 -7.66 3.54 -17.79
C PRO A 244 -6.80 3.65 -19.06
N TYR A 245 -5.72 4.43 -19.01
CA TYR A 245 -4.84 4.74 -20.14
C TYR A 245 -3.41 4.24 -19.96
N LEU A 246 -3.08 3.59 -18.85
CA LEU A 246 -1.73 3.10 -18.55
C LEU A 246 -1.82 1.74 -17.88
N ASP A 247 -1.41 0.70 -18.57
CA ASP A 247 -1.33 -0.66 -18.06
C ASP A 247 0.15 -1.08 -17.95
N LEU A 248 0.75 -0.80 -16.79
CA LEU A 248 2.08 -1.26 -16.45
C LEU A 248 1.98 -2.29 -15.33
N PRO A 249 2.52 -3.49 -15.56
CA PRO A 249 2.61 -4.47 -14.48
C PRO A 249 3.55 -3.96 -13.38
N PRO A 250 3.33 -4.36 -12.11
CA PRO A 250 4.31 -4.14 -11.05
C PRO A 250 5.64 -4.77 -11.47
N ARG A 251 6.75 -4.03 -11.36
CA ARG A 251 8.08 -4.53 -11.75
C ARG A 251 8.61 -5.61 -10.81
N ASN A 252 8.25 -5.51 -9.55
CA ASN A 252 8.58 -6.52 -8.55
C ASN A 252 7.35 -7.34 -8.24
N THR A 253 7.34 -8.58 -8.62
CA THR A 253 6.57 -9.55 -7.87
C THR A 253 7.24 -9.66 -6.51
N PHE A 254 6.57 -9.33 -5.43
CA PHE A 254 7.08 -9.47 -4.05
C PHE A 254 7.60 -10.83 -3.81
N SER A 255 8.76 -10.95 -4.06
CA SER A 255 8.60 -12.26 -4.24
C SER A 255 9.63 -13.13 -3.65
N SER A 256 10.80 -13.12 -4.02
CA SER A 256 11.73 -14.15 -3.60
C SER A 256 12.12 -14.07 -2.12
N VAL A 257 12.08 -12.90 -1.50
CA VAL A 257 12.37 -12.73 -0.06
C VAL A 257 11.17 -13.10 0.81
N LEU A 258 9.96 -12.83 0.33
CA LEU A 258 8.71 -13.11 1.07
C LEU A 258 8.06 -14.43 0.67
N GLN A 259 8.47 -15.00 -0.47
CA GLN A 259 8.01 -16.29 -1.00
C GLN A 259 9.13 -17.31 -0.95
N ASN A 260 8.86 -18.48 -0.44
CA ASN A 260 9.87 -19.55 -0.31
C ASN A 260 10.27 -20.21 -1.65
N ARG A 261 9.55 -19.96 -2.76
CA ARG A 261 9.84 -20.48 -4.13
C ARG A 261 9.22 -19.61 -5.20
N VAL A 262 9.82 -19.66 -6.39
CA VAL A 262 9.45 -18.87 -7.58
C VAL A 262 8.06 -19.23 -8.13
N ASP A 263 7.51 -20.39 -7.85
CA ASP A 263 6.32 -20.92 -8.53
C ASP A 263 5.08 -21.12 -7.67
N SER A 264 5.04 -20.75 -6.42
CA SER A 264 3.83 -20.80 -5.60
C SER A 264 4.06 -21.19 -4.15
N GLY A 265 4.38 -20.34 -3.31
CA GLY A 265 4.28 -20.63 -1.90
C GLY A 265 2.96 -20.19 -1.27
N TRP A 266 2.01 -19.67 -2.05
CA TRP A 266 0.78 -19.08 -1.53
C TRP A 266 -0.46 -19.83 -1.98
N ILE A 267 -1.26 -20.29 -1.01
CA ILE A 267 -2.55 -20.95 -1.22
C ILE A 267 -3.65 -19.98 -0.86
N ALA A 268 -4.55 -19.70 -1.79
CA ALA A 268 -5.77 -18.93 -1.51
C ALA A 268 -6.70 -19.78 -0.65
N ILE A 269 -7.13 -19.24 0.43
CA ILE A 269 -8.02 -19.89 1.39
C ILE A 269 -9.34 -19.12 1.52
#